data_0f9fbb9e17c494dc376565bf933d1ab0
#
_entry.id   0f9fbb9e17c494dc376565bf933d1ab0
#
_cell.length_a   1.000
_cell.length_b   1.000
_cell.length_c   1.000
_cell.angle_alpha   90.00
_cell.angle_beta   90.00
_cell.angle_gamma   90.00
#
_symmetry.space_group_name_H-M   'P 1'
#
loop_
_entity.id
_entity.type
_entity.pdbx_description
1 polymer ?
#
loop_
_entity_poly.entity_id
_entity_poly.type
_entity_poly.pdbx_seq_one_letter_code
_entity_poly.pdbx_strand_id
1 'polypeptide(L)'
;IENEQVTGVLLEDGEILPADRIILATGGKALPRTGSKGDGYKFAKAAGHTITELYPTEAPITSDADFIRSSELKGLSLRNVALSIKNKKGKTVVSHQMDMIFTHFGVSGPAALRCSMFVHQTMKRDKTETVTMSLDVLPELSLGAVEQQLQKLIKAQPEKSVKNGWKDLMPERYLLFGCNQAAIDPQKSLKELTPKEIKAFADFCKNFSFEVNGTHPLDKAFVTGGGVSTKEINPKTMESKLTRGLYFCGELIDYNGYTGGYNITGAFVTGHTAGQHAAAQLHE
;
A
#
# COMPACT_ATOMS: atom_id res chain seq x y z
N ILE A 1 28.08 16.08 18.51
CA ILE A 1 27.96 17.19 17.57
C ILE A 1 28.43 18.45 18.29
N GLU A 2 29.36 19.16 17.66
CA GLU A 2 29.90 20.44 18.16
C GLU A 2 29.88 21.45 17.00
N ASN A 3 29.41 22.67 17.27
CA ASN A 3 29.33 23.73 16.26
C ASN A 3 28.67 23.28 14.91
N GLU A 4 27.53 22.59 14.99
CA GLU A 4 26.82 22.07 13.83
C GLU A 4 27.63 21.05 12.97
N GLN A 5 28.64 20.42 13.56
CA GLN A 5 29.46 19.40 12.90
C GLN A 5 29.51 18.12 13.75
N VAL A 6 29.52 16.95 13.10
CA VAL A 6 29.77 15.69 13.78
C VAL A 6 31.22 15.61 14.24
N THR A 7 31.47 15.07 15.45
CA THR A 7 32.79 14.86 16.03
C THR A 7 33.01 13.40 16.43
N GLY A 8 31.97 12.60 16.47
CA GLY A 8 32.05 11.20 16.86
C GLY A 8 30.70 10.58 17.23
N VAL A 9 30.74 9.33 17.65
CA VAL A 9 29.61 8.55 18.15
C VAL A 9 29.85 8.25 19.62
N LEU A 10 28.88 8.61 20.48
CA LEU A 10 28.87 8.26 21.89
C LEU A 10 28.22 6.88 22.03
N LEU A 11 28.95 5.92 22.60
CA LEU A 11 28.47 4.58 22.92
C LEU A 11 27.72 4.54 24.26
N GLU A 12 26.99 3.47 24.52
CA GLU A 12 26.20 3.29 25.75
C GLU A 12 27.04 3.23 27.02
N ASP A 13 28.28 2.75 26.93
CA ASP A 13 29.27 2.69 28.02
C ASP A 13 29.97 4.05 28.31
N GLY A 14 29.65 5.08 27.51
CA GLY A 14 30.24 6.40 27.62
C GLY A 14 31.51 6.63 26.79
N GLU A 15 32.01 5.60 26.07
CA GLU A 15 33.13 5.77 25.13
C GLU A 15 32.71 6.63 23.94
N ILE A 16 33.61 7.53 23.49
CA ILE A 16 33.42 8.31 22.29
C ILE A 16 34.30 7.75 21.18
N LEU A 17 33.68 7.29 20.11
CA LEU A 17 34.37 6.92 18.86
C LEU A 17 34.50 8.19 18.00
N PRO A 18 35.69 8.82 17.90
CA PRO A 18 35.85 10.01 17.07
C PRO A 18 35.62 9.68 15.59
N ALA A 19 34.95 10.60 14.91
CA ALA A 19 34.68 10.45 13.48
C ALA A 19 34.46 11.82 12.83
N ASP A 20 35.07 12.03 11.66
CA ASP A 20 34.91 13.24 10.86
C ASP A 20 33.60 13.21 10.05
N ARG A 21 33.10 12.03 9.75
CA ARG A 21 31.88 11.79 8.95
C ARG A 21 31.10 10.60 9.53
N ILE A 22 29.77 10.74 9.56
CA ILE A 22 28.86 9.71 10.05
C ILE A 22 27.75 9.49 9.04
N ILE A 23 27.53 8.23 8.66
CA ILE A 23 26.42 7.85 7.79
C ILE A 23 25.37 7.11 8.64
N LEU A 24 24.17 7.67 8.79
CA LEU A 24 23.06 7.00 9.43
C LEU A 24 22.35 6.09 8.44
N ALA A 25 22.56 4.78 8.59
CA ALA A 25 22.02 3.71 7.74
C ALA A 25 21.19 2.71 8.57
N THR A 26 20.48 3.19 9.58
CA THR A 26 19.82 2.37 10.60
C THR A 26 18.49 1.74 10.14
N GLY A 27 18.03 2.08 8.94
CA GLY A 27 16.74 1.64 8.43
C GLY A 27 15.54 2.35 9.09
N GLY A 28 14.34 1.86 8.80
CA GLY A 28 13.09 2.39 9.31
C GLY A 28 12.65 1.76 10.63
N LYS A 29 11.32 1.68 10.83
CA LYS A 29 10.69 1.11 12.04
C LYS A 29 9.71 -0.03 11.71
N ALA A 30 9.49 -0.30 10.41
CA ALA A 30 8.66 -1.41 9.98
C ALA A 30 9.35 -2.75 10.28
N LEU A 31 8.55 -3.79 10.55
CA LEU A 31 9.00 -5.16 10.75
C LEU A 31 10.23 -5.29 11.68
N PRO A 32 10.19 -4.81 12.93
CA PRO A 32 11.35 -4.65 13.82
C PRO A 32 12.09 -5.96 14.12
N ARG A 33 11.46 -7.13 13.90
CA ARG A 33 12.11 -8.44 14.00
C ARG A 33 13.25 -8.67 12.99
N THR A 34 13.35 -7.83 11.96
CA THR A 34 14.46 -7.85 10.98
C THR A 34 15.67 -7.06 11.43
N GLY A 35 15.61 -6.40 12.60
CA GLY A 35 16.73 -5.70 13.24
C GLY A 35 16.53 -4.19 13.39
N SER A 36 15.85 -3.52 12.46
CA SER A 36 15.62 -2.08 12.52
C SER A 36 14.45 -1.74 13.46
N LYS A 37 14.71 -0.88 14.47
CA LYS A 37 13.71 -0.48 15.48
C LYS A 37 13.40 1.02 15.44
N GLY A 38 13.98 1.76 14.50
CA GLY A 38 13.83 3.20 14.38
C GLY A 38 14.78 4.00 15.24
N ASP A 39 15.91 3.43 15.67
CA ASP A 39 16.89 4.10 16.52
C ASP A 39 17.48 5.35 15.86
N GLY A 40 17.66 5.34 14.56
CA GLY A 40 18.21 6.47 13.81
C GLY A 40 17.36 7.74 13.87
N TYR A 41 16.05 7.63 14.08
CA TYR A 41 15.18 8.80 14.18
C TYR A 41 15.51 9.67 15.40
N LYS A 42 15.89 9.06 16.53
CA LYS A 42 16.32 9.82 17.72
C LYS A 42 17.63 10.57 17.47
N PHE A 43 18.59 9.96 16.76
CA PHE A 43 19.87 10.58 16.41
C PHE A 43 19.67 11.73 15.41
N ALA A 44 18.87 11.51 14.36
CA ALA A 44 18.54 12.55 13.40
C ALA A 44 17.85 13.74 14.07
N LYS A 45 16.89 13.48 14.98
CA LYS A 45 16.21 14.54 15.75
C LYS A 45 17.17 15.29 16.66
N ALA A 46 18.10 14.60 17.32
CA ALA A 46 19.14 15.24 18.13
C ALA A 46 20.09 16.10 17.30
N ALA A 47 20.29 15.79 16.02
CA ALA A 47 21.03 16.59 15.05
C ALA A 47 20.19 17.72 14.41
N GLY A 48 19.00 18.01 14.92
CA GLY A 48 18.14 19.12 14.49
C GLY A 48 17.19 18.78 13.34
N HIS A 49 17.18 17.55 12.86
CA HIS A 49 16.33 17.16 11.73
C HIS A 49 14.86 16.95 12.13
N THR A 50 13.98 17.33 11.22
CA THR A 50 12.55 17.05 11.27
C THR A 50 12.30 15.59 10.89
N ILE A 51 11.64 14.85 11.79
CA ILE A 51 11.10 13.54 11.49
C ILE A 51 9.63 13.70 11.13
N THR A 52 9.27 13.39 9.87
CA THR A 52 7.88 13.39 9.43
C THR A 52 7.13 12.25 10.11
N GLU A 53 5.79 12.31 10.11
CA GLU A 53 4.97 11.27 10.73
C GLU A 53 5.26 9.91 10.11
N LEU A 54 5.58 8.93 10.97
CA LEU A 54 5.82 7.55 10.54
C LEU A 54 4.49 6.82 10.40
N TYR A 55 4.29 6.13 9.29
CA TYR A 55 3.09 5.36 9.01
C TYR A 55 3.41 4.06 8.28
N PRO A 56 2.55 3.02 8.41
CA PRO A 56 2.74 1.77 7.68
C PRO A 56 2.50 1.97 6.18
N THR A 57 3.42 1.46 5.36
CA THR A 57 3.23 1.29 3.93
C THR A 57 3.59 -0.14 3.53
N GLU A 58 3.12 -0.58 2.34
CA GLU A 58 3.25 -1.99 1.96
C GLU A 58 2.69 -2.92 3.06
N ALA A 59 1.51 -2.58 3.58
CA ALA A 59 0.84 -3.28 4.66
C ALA A 59 -0.54 -3.78 4.22
N PRO A 60 -1.05 -4.88 4.77
CA PRO A 60 -2.44 -5.29 4.59
C PRO A 60 -3.40 -4.19 5.04
N ILE A 61 -4.51 -4.02 4.31
CA ILE A 61 -5.53 -3.00 4.56
C ILE A 61 -6.67 -3.61 5.38
N THR A 62 -7.15 -2.86 6.38
CA THR A 62 -8.20 -3.28 7.30
C THR A 62 -9.56 -2.71 6.92
N SER A 63 -10.62 -3.46 7.20
CA SER A 63 -12.00 -3.08 6.92
C SER A 63 -12.96 -3.73 7.92
N ASP A 64 -13.95 -2.98 8.34
CA ASP A 64 -15.06 -3.45 9.19
C ASP A 64 -16.33 -3.75 8.38
N ALA A 65 -16.25 -3.87 7.06
CA ALA A 65 -17.36 -4.23 6.21
C ALA A 65 -17.94 -5.60 6.60
N ASP A 66 -19.27 -5.77 6.53
CA ASP A 66 -19.97 -6.97 7.03
C ASP A 66 -19.45 -8.27 6.43
N PHE A 67 -19.13 -8.28 5.12
CA PHE A 67 -18.56 -9.45 4.44
C PHE A 67 -17.14 -9.81 4.92
N ILE A 68 -16.39 -8.84 5.47
CA ILE A 68 -15.09 -9.08 6.12
C ILE A 68 -15.32 -9.65 7.52
N ARG A 69 -16.20 -9.03 8.31
CA ARG A 69 -16.54 -9.49 9.68
C ARG A 69 -17.13 -10.90 9.69
N SER A 70 -18.00 -11.21 8.74
CA SER A 70 -18.58 -12.55 8.57
C SER A 70 -17.58 -13.57 8.01
N SER A 71 -16.40 -13.12 7.54
CA SER A 71 -15.40 -13.96 6.87
C SER A 71 -15.93 -14.65 5.59
N GLU A 72 -16.96 -14.12 4.96
CA GLU A 72 -17.65 -14.70 3.80
C GLU A 72 -16.68 -14.95 2.62
N LEU A 73 -15.77 -14.02 2.37
CA LEU A 73 -14.76 -14.12 1.31
C LEU A 73 -13.34 -14.48 1.81
N LYS A 74 -13.17 -14.77 3.10
CA LYS A 74 -11.85 -15.07 3.70
C LYS A 74 -11.11 -16.14 2.92
N GLY A 75 -9.84 -15.86 2.56
CA GLY A 75 -8.95 -16.75 1.83
C GLY A 75 -9.22 -16.81 0.32
N LEU A 76 -10.19 -16.07 -0.19
CA LEU A 76 -10.44 -15.98 -1.62
C LEU A 76 -9.43 -15.04 -2.27
N SER A 77 -8.68 -15.56 -3.22
CA SER A 77 -7.77 -14.78 -4.07
C SER A 77 -8.47 -14.42 -5.38
N LEU A 78 -8.28 -13.19 -5.82
CA LEU A 78 -8.68 -12.71 -7.13
C LEU A 78 -7.43 -12.29 -7.90
N ARG A 79 -7.34 -12.69 -9.18
CA ARG A 79 -6.19 -12.41 -10.02
C ARG A 79 -6.49 -11.27 -10.97
N ASN A 80 -5.46 -10.46 -11.25
CA ASN A 80 -5.49 -9.37 -12.24
C ASN A 80 -6.71 -8.46 -12.06
N VAL A 81 -7.00 -8.01 -10.84
CA VAL A 81 -8.09 -7.10 -10.52
C VAL A 81 -7.58 -5.68 -10.33
N ALA A 82 -8.38 -4.67 -10.64
CA ALA A 82 -8.04 -3.29 -10.34
C ALA A 82 -8.63 -2.89 -8.98
N LEU A 83 -7.76 -2.54 -8.05
CA LEU A 83 -8.11 -2.05 -6.72
C LEU A 83 -7.80 -0.56 -6.63
N SER A 84 -8.80 0.24 -6.26
CA SER A 84 -8.72 1.70 -6.27
C SER A 84 -9.08 2.29 -4.92
N ILE A 85 -8.39 3.37 -4.53
CA ILE A 85 -8.77 4.22 -3.38
C ILE A 85 -9.48 5.45 -3.91
N LYS A 86 -10.63 5.78 -3.33
CA LYS A 86 -11.41 6.98 -3.66
C LYS A 86 -11.37 7.97 -2.50
N ASN A 87 -11.28 9.26 -2.81
CA ASN A 87 -11.39 10.33 -1.82
C ASN A 87 -12.86 10.56 -1.42
N LYS A 88 -13.10 11.44 -0.43
CA LYS A 88 -14.45 11.81 0.03
C LYS A 88 -15.39 12.41 -1.04
N LYS A 89 -14.84 12.80 -2.19
CA LYS A 89 -15.62 13.29 -3.36
C LYS A 89 -15.89 12.17 -4.38
N GLY A 90 -15.54 10.91 -4.07
CA GLY A 90 -15.68 9.76 -4.96
C GLY A 90 -14.64 9.70 -6.10
N LYS A 91 -13.67 10.63 -6.15
CA LYS A 91 -12.62 10.63 -7.18
C LYS A 91 -11.54 9.60 -6.83
N THR A 92 -11.14 8.79 -7.81
CA THR A 92 -10.03 7.85 -7.69
C THR A 92 -8.71 8.61 -7.43
N VAL A 93 -8.04 8.25 -6.34
CA VAL A 93 -6.73 8.76 -5.93
C VAL A 93 -5.63 7.93 -6.56
N VAL A 94 -5.79 6.62 -6.51
CA VAL A 94 -4.86 5.63 -7.07
C VAL A 94 -5.62 4.39 -7.48
N SER A 95 -5.11 3.68 -8.47
CA SER A 95 -5.59 2.36 -8.88
C SER A 95 -4.40 1.47 -9.22
N HIS A 96 -4.42 0.22 -8.73
CA HIS A 96 -3.40 -0.79 -9.05
C HIS A 96 -4.07 -2.06 -9.54
N GLN A 97 -3.63 -2.53 -10.72
CA GLN A 97 -4.12 -3.77 -11.33
C GLN A 97 -3.13 -4.88 -11.05
N MET A 98 -3.47 -5.75 -10.11
CA MET A 98 -2.66 -6.89 -9.64
C MET A 98 -3.56 -7.91 -8.93
N ASP A 99 -2.94 -8.98 -8.43
CA ASP A 99 -3.63 -9.96 -7.59
C ASP A 99 -3.94 -9.39 -6.20
N MET A 100 -5.04 -9.85 -5.61
CA MET A 100 -5.43 -9.57 -4.22
C MET A 100 -6.00 -10.79 -3.52
N ILE A 101 -6.07 -10.73 -2.19
CA ILE A 101 -6.70 -11.76 -1.36
C ILE A 101 -7.57 -11.11 -0.29
N PHE A 102 -8.77 -11.64 -0.08
CA PHE A 102 -9.60 -11.31 1.07
C PHE A 102 -9.11 -12.05 2.31
N THR A 103 -9.05 -11.36 3.43
CA THR A 103 -8.64 -11.89 4.74
C THR A 103 -9.75 -11.75 5.76
N HIS A 104 -9.53 -12.18 6.99
CA HIS A 104 -10.49 -11.99 8.09
C HIS A 104 -10.48 -10.58 8.68
N PHE A 105 -9.54 -9.73 8.26
CA PHE A 105 -9.41 -8.35 8.74
C PHE A 105 -9.56 -7.31 7.62
N GLY A 106 -9.68 -7.71 6.36
CA GLY A 106 -9.74 -6.82 5.21
C GLY A 106 -9.15 -7.45 3.96
N VAL A 107 -8.21 -6.78 3.30
CA VAL A 107 -7.60 -7.22 2.05
C VAL A 107 -6.07 -7.15 2.10
N SER A 108 -5.42 -8.05 1.35
CA SER A 108 -3.97 -8.14 1.21
C SER A 108 -3.60 -8.53 -0.23
N GLY A 109 -2.34 -8.85 -0.46
CA GLY A 109 -1.80 -9.16 -1.78
C GLY A 109 -1.27 -7.92 -2.50
N PRO A 110 -0.62 -8.09 -3.65
CA PRO A 110 0.14 -7.02 -4.32
C PRO A 110 -0.67 -5.73 -4.57
N ALA A 111 -1.92 -5.83 -5.04
CA ALA A 111 -2.78 -4.67 -5.26
C ALA A 111 -3.05 -3.90 -3.97
N ALA A 112 -3.41 -4.60 -2.89
CA ALA A 112 -3.69 -3.99 -1.60
C ALA A 112 -2.45 -3.36 -0.97
N LEU A 113 -1.31 -4.05 -1.01
CA LEU A 113 -0.04 -3.54 -0.47
C LEU A 113 0.34 -2.20 -1.15
N ARG A 114 0.25 -2.11 -2.47
CA ARG A 114 0.52 -0.86 -3.20
C ARG A 114 -0.50 0.25 -2.92
N CYS A 115 -1.74 -0.09 -2.59
CA CYS A 115 -2.76 0.89 -2.21
C CYS A 115 -2.57 1.41 -0.76
N SER A 116 -1.89 0.68 0.12
CA SER A 116 -1.91 0.91 1.56
C SER A 116 -1.46 2.30 1.99
N MET A 117 -0.38 2.84 1.41
CA MET A 117 0.08 4.19 1.72
C MET A 117 -0.97 5.27 1.38
N PHE A 118 -1.73 5.05 0.32
CA PHE A 118 -2.76 5.99 -0.12
C PHE A 118 -3.99 5.97 0.78
N VAL A 119 -4.25 4.87 1.48
CA VAL A 119 -5.28 4.80 2.53
C VAL A 119 -4.93 5.82 3.62
N HIS A 120 -3.73 5.71 4.21
CA HIS A 120 -3.26 6.64 5.25
C HIS A 120 -3.25 8.10 4.78
N GLN A 121 -2.64 8.36 3.62
CA GLN A 121 -2.53 9.71 3.05
C GLN A 121 -3.90 10.33 2.74
N THR A 122 -4.86 9.53 2.25
CA THR A 122 -6.20 10.04 1.92
C THR A 122 -7.01 10.31 3.18
N MET A 123 -6.99 9.41 4.17
CA MET A 123 -7.63 9.63 5.47
C MET A 123 -7.12 10.93 6.12
N LYS A 124 -5.80 11.12 6.15
CA LYS A 124 -5.18 12.33 6.71
C LYS A 124 -5.57 13.61 5.96
N ARG A 125 -5.48 13.60 4.63
CA ARG A 125 -5.83 14.74 3.77
C ARG A 125 -7.31 15.12 3.87
N ASP A 126 -8.19 14.12 3.84
CA ASP A 126 -9.64 14.31 3.82
C ASP A 126 -10.23 14.47 5.23
N LYS A 127 -9.41 14.23 6.27
CA LYS A 127 -9.78 14.26 7.70
C LYS A 127 -10.96 13.32 7.98
N THR A 128 -10.83 12.06 7.53
CA THR A 128 -11.84 11.00 7.68
C THR A 128 -11.22 9.79 8.38
N GLU A 129 -12.06 8.99 9.05
CA GLU A 129 -11.67 7.74 9.71
C GLU A 129 -11.71 6.55 8.76
N THR A 130 -12.35 6.71 7.60
CA THR A 130 -12.44 5.69 6.57
C THR A 130 -12.22 6.30 5.19
N VAL A 131 -11.88 5.44 4.23
CA VAL A 131 -11.87 5.77 2.81
C VAL A 131 -12.53 4.65 2.02
N THR A 132 -13.17 5.02 0.90
CA THR A 132 -13.80 4.04 0.03
C THR A 132 -12.75 3.33 -0.82
N MET A 133 -12.73 2.02 -0.78
CA MET A 133 -12.02 1.14 -1.71
C MET A 133 -12.98 0.61 -2.75
N SER A 134 -12.57 0.59 -4.02
CA SER A 134 -13.35 0.08 -5.14
C SER A 134 -12.60 -1.03 -5.84
N LEU A 135 -13.28 -2.13 -6.12
CA LEU A 135 -12.75 -3.32 -6.77
C LEU A 135 -13.42 -3.50 -8.13
N ASP A 136 -12.60 -3.65 -9.16
CA ASP A 136 -12.97 -4.04 -10.52
C ASP A 136 -12.34 -5.41 -10.80
N VAL A 137 -13.16 -6.44 -10.96
CA VAL A 137 -12.68 -7.81 -11.19
C VAL A 137 -12.52 -8.17 -12.66
N LEU A 138 -12.91 -7.28 -13.57
CA LEU A 138 -12.76 -7.43 -15.02
C LEU A 138 -12.14 -6.16 -15.63
N PRO A 139 -10.93 -5.74 -15.21
CA PRO A 139 -10.36 -4.43 -15.56
C PRO A 139 -10.10 -4.24 -17.04
N GLU A 140 -9.93 -5.32 -17.80
CA GLU A 140 -9.72 -5.28 -19.25
C GLU A 140 -11.00 -4.92 -20.03
N LEU A 141 -12.16 -4.98 -19.39
CA LEU A 141 -13.45 -4.75 -20.02
C LEU A 141 -14.09 -3.44 -19.54
N SER A 142 -14.71 -2.69 -20.44
CA SER A 142 -15.60 -1.60 -20.05
C SER A 142 -16.90 -2.16 -19.44
N LEU A 143 -17.63 -1.33 -18.68
CA LEU A 143 -18.93 -1.73 -18.11
C LEU A 143 -19.89 -2.27 -19.21
N GLY A 144 -20.00 -1.57 -20.35
CA GLY A 144 -20.82 -2.00 -21.47
C GLY A 144 -20.37 -3.33 -22.09
N ALA A 145 -19.03 -3.58 -22.11
CA ALA A 145 -18.50 -4.85 -22.60
C ALA A 145 -18.84 -6.01 -21.62
N VAL A 146 -18.83 -5.76 -20.32
CA VAL A 146 -19.28 -6.76 -19.33
C VAL A 146 -20.74 -7.07 -19.50
N GLU A 147 -21.62 -6.06 -19.65
CA GLU A 147 -23.05 -6.26 -19.93
C GLU A 147 -23.27 -7.09 -21.20
N GLN A 148 -22.56 -6.77 -22.27
CA GLN A 148 -22.63 -7.53 -23.53
C GLN A 148 -22.17 -8.98 -23.37
N GLN A 149 -21.10 -9.22 -22.61
CA GLN A 149 -20.62 -10.58 -22.32
C GLN A 149 -21.65 -11.38 -21.53
N LEU A 150 -22.26 -10.80 -20.49
CA LEU A 150 -23.34 -11.43 -19.73
C LEU A 150 -24.52 -11.78 -20.63
N GLN A 151 -24.97 -10.85 -21.48
CA GLN A 151 -26.07 -11.10 -22.43
C GLN A 151 -25.74 -12.20 -23.44
N LYS A 152 -24.48 -12.27 -23.91
CA LYS A 152 -24.02 -13.33 -24.81
C LYS A 152 -24.12 -14.70 -24.11
N LEU A 153 -23.71 -14.80 -22.86
CA LEU A 153 -23.83 -16.05 -22.08
C LEU A 153 -25.28 -16.46 -21.85
N ILE A 154 -26.17 -15.49 -21.58
CA ILE A 154 -27.61 -15.73 -21.44
C ILE A 154 -28.19 -16.34 -22.75
N LYS A 155 -27.86 -15.74 -23.89
CA LYS A 155 -28.34 -16.26 -25.20
C LYS A 155 -27.77 -17.62 -25.53
N ALA A 156 -26.53 -17.92 -25.14
CA ALA A 156 -25.89 -19.20 -25.43
C ALA A 156 -26.37 -20.33 -24.52
N GLN A 157 -26.81 -20.04 -23.29
CA GLN A 157 -27.15 -21.06 -22.29
C GLN A 157 -28.38 -20.67 -21.47
N PRO A 158 -29.54 -20.35 -22.09
CA PRO A 158 -30.68 -19.70 -21.42
C PRO A 158 -31.27 -20.53 -20.29
N GLU A 159 -31.21 -21.87 -20.36
CA GLU A 159 -31.77 -22.77 -19.35
C GLU A 159 -30.84 -23.04 -18.16
N LYS A 160 -29.56 -22.66 -18.25
CA LYS A 160 -28.66 -22.84 -17.11
C LYS A 160 -29.00 -21.85 -16.00
N SER A 161 -28.78 -22.26 -14.74
CA SER A 161 -28.82 -21.34 -13.60
C SER A 161 -27.70 -20.30 -13.71
N VAL A 162 -27.88 -19.14 -13.11
CA VAL A 162 -26.87 -18.06 -13.05
C VAL A 162 -25.53 -18.59 -12.54
N LYS A 163 -25.56 -19.38 -11.45
CA LYS A 163 -24.37 -20.02 -10.87
C LYS A 163 -23.59 -20.84 -11.94
N ASN A 164 -24.29 -21.63 -12.72
CA ASN A 164 -23.66 -22.54 -13.68
C ASN A 164 -23.33 -21.87 -15.03
N GLY A 165 -24.11 -20.88 -15.44
CA GLY A 165 -23.91 -20.17 -16.69
C GLY A 165 -22.83 -19.10 -16.65
N TRP A 166 -22.55 -18.55 -15.46
CA TRP A 166 -21.53 -17.52 -15.26
C TRP A 166 -20.28 -18.01 -14.49
N LYS A 167 -20.18 -19.32 -14.18
CA LYS A 167 -19.11 -19.91 -13.37
C LYS A 167 -17.68 -19.63 -13.86
N ASP A 168 -17.51 -19.40 -15.17
CA ASP A 168 -16.21 -19.18 -15.78
C ASP A 168 -15.79 -17.71 -15.79
N LEU A 169 -16.64 -16.79 -15.31
CA LEU A 169 -16.31 -15.36 -15.22
C LEU A 169 -15.38 -15.05 -14.06
N MET A 170 -15.58 -15.73 -12.93
CA MET A 170 -14.85 -15.46 -11.68
C MET A 170 -14.97 -16.68 -10.75
N PRO A 171 -14.19 -16.74 -9.64
CA PRO A 171 -14.32 -17.79 -8.65
C PRO A 171 -15.75 -17.90 -8.10
N GLU A 172 -16.27 -19.12 -7.99
CA GLU A 172 -17.68 -19.40 -7.62
C GLU A 172 -18.12 -18.64 -6.36
N ARG A 173 -17.27 -18.61 -5.31
CA ARG A 173 -17.61 -17.93 -4.06
C ARG A 173 -17.80 -16.41 -4.25
N TYR A 174 -17.01 -15.77 -5.13
CA TYR A 174 -17.20 -14.36 -5.47
C TYR A 174 -18.41 -14.12 -6.35
N LEU A 175 -18.70 -15.06 -7.28
CA LEU A 175 -19.92 -15.04 -8.10
C LEU A 175 -21.16 -15.07 -7.21
N LEU A 176 -21.24 -16.00 -6.25
CA LEU A 176 -22.37 -16.11 -5.33
C LEU A 176 -22.55 -14.87 -4.46
N PHE A 177 -21.43 -14.32 -3.96
CA PHE A 177 -21.41 -13.04 -3.26
C PHE A 177 -21.96 -11.91 -4.15
N GLY A 178 -21.53 -11.84 -5.41
CA GLY A 178 -22.05 -10.87 -6.38
C GLY A 178 -23.51 -11.02 -6.71
N CYS A 179 -24.03 -12.24 -6.78
CA CYS A 179 -25.45 -12.51 -6.92
C CYS A 179 -26.24 -11.93 -5.75
N ASN A 180 -25.75 -12.14 -4.53
CA ASN A 180 -26.37 -11.57 -3.31
C ASN A 180 -26.35 -10.03 -3.36
N GLN A 181 -25.23 -9.41 -3.72
CA GLN A 181 -25.11 -7.94 -3.84
C GLN A 181 -26.04 -7.35 -4.93
N ALA A 182 -26.29 -8.10 -6.00
CA ALA A 182 -27.18 -7.70 -7.08
C ALA A 182 -28.65 -8.14 -6.89
N ALA A 183 -28.96 -8.74 -5.74
CA ALA A 183 -30.29 -9.32 -5.42
C ALA A 183 -30.74 -10.35 -6.48
N ILE A 184 -29.84 -11.20 -6.96
CA ILE A 184 -30.09 -12.27 -7.93
C ILE A 184 -30.09 -13.62 -7.19
N ASP A 185 -31.14 -14.44 -7.39
CA ASP A 185 -31.12 -15.84 -6.98
C ASP A 185 -30.12 -16.61 -7.90
N PRO A 186 -29.02 -17.18 -7.36
CA PRO A 186 -28.06 -17.92 -8.15
C PRO A 186 -28.61 -19.19 -8.82
N GLN A 187 -29.76 -19.70 -8.37
CA GLN A 187 -30.45 -20.84 -8.96
C GLN A 187 -31.42 -20.42 -10.08
N LYS A 188 -31.74 -19.13 -10.20
CA LYS A 188 -32.59 -18.58 -11.25
C LYS A 188 -32.00 -18.89 -12.62
N SER A 189 -32.86 -19.27 -13.59
CA SER A 189 -32.48 -19.51 -14.96
C SER A 189 -31.98 -18.22 -15.64
N LEU A 190 -30.94 -18.31 -16.45
CA LEU A 190 -30.35 -17.13 -17.13
C LEU A 190 -31.40 -16.37 -17.96
N LYS A 191 -32.31 -17.08 -18.63
CA LYS A 191 -33.39 -16.46 -19.44
C LYS A 191 -34.38 -15.63 -18.63
N GLU A 192 -34.49 -15.87 -17.33
CA GLU A 192 -35.39 -15.16 -16.42
C GLU A 192 -34.79 -13.87 -15.83
N LEU A 193 -33.50 -13.61 -16.12
CA LEU A 193 -32.83 -12.40 -15.66
C LEU A 193 -33.40 -11.16 -16.33
N THR A 194 -33.71 -10.18 -15.52
CA THR A 194 -34.15 -8.88 -15.98
C THR A 194 -32.96 -8.00 -16.41
N PRO A 195 -33.16 -7.02 -17.28
CA PRO A 195 -32.11 -6.05 -17.63
C PRO A 195 -31.53 -5.33 -16.43
N LYS A 196 -32.35 -5.08 -15.38
CA LYS A 196 -31.92 -4.43 -14.12
C LYS A 196 -30.94 -5.33 -13.35
N GLU A 197 -31.21 -6.62 -13.25
CA GLU A 197 -30.33 -7.58 -12.58
C GLU A 197 -28.98 -7.72 -13.31
N ILE A 198 -29.03 -7.81 -14.66
CA ILE A 198 -27.82 -7.90 -15.49
C ILE A 198 -26.93 -6.66 -15.28
N LYS A 199 -27.54 -5.46 -15.29
CA LYS A 199 -26.82 -4.20 -15.06
C LYS A 199 -26.25 -4.12 -13.64
N ALA A 200 -27.02 -4.52 -12.63
CA ALA A 200 -26.57 -4.53 -11.24
C ALA A 200 -25.37 -5.47 -11.05
N PHE A 201 -25.40 -6.64 -11.65
CA PHE A 201 -24.27 -7.58 -11.58
C PHE A 201 -23.05 -7.09 -12.37
N ALA A 202 -23.25 -6.46 -13.53
CA ALA A 202 -22.17 -5.85 -14.28
C ALA A 202 -21.51 -4.70 -13.49
N ASP A 203 -22.32 -3.87 -12.84
CA ASP A 203 -21.81 -2.80 -11.95
C ASP A 203 -21.06 -3.37 -10.75
N PHE A 204 -21.56 -4.43 -10.12
CA PHE A 204 -20.83 -5.16 -9.08
C PHE A 204 -19.46 -5.64 -9.59
N CYS A 205 -19.38 -6.21 -10.79
CA CYS A 205 -18.10 -6.65 -11.36
C CYS A 205 -17.09 -5.51 -11.53
N LYS A 206 -17.57 -4.31 -11.82
CA LYS A 206 -16.74 -3.15 -12.16
C LYS A 206 -16.49 -2.18 -11.02
N ASN A 207 -17.42 -2.08 -10.06
CA ASN A 207 -17.45 -0.97 -9.10
C ASN A 207 -17.77 -1.43 -7.67
N PHE A 208 -17.54 -2.71 -7.32
CA PHE A 208 -17.79 -3.15 -5.95
C PHE A 208 -16.98 -2.31 -4.98
N SER A 209 -17.68 -1.59 -4.10
CA SER A 209 -17.05 -0.61 -3.21
C SER A 209 -17.36 -0.93 -1.74
N PHE A 210 -16.37 -0.75 -0.88
CA PHE A 210 -16.48 -0.94 0.56
C PHE A 210 -15.56 0.01 1.30
N GLU A 211 -15.87 0.29 2.57
CA GLU A 211 -15.05 1.17 3.40
C GLU A 211 -13.87 0.41 4.02
N VAL A 212 -12.72 1.06 4.02
CA VAL A 212 -11.51 0.61 4.72
C VAL A 212 -11.14 1.64 5.79
N ASN A 213 -10.69 1.17 6.95
CA ASN A 213 -10.47 1.98 8.14
C ASN A 213 -9.00 2.08 8.54
N GLY A 214 -8.09 1.65 7.69
CA GLY A 214 -6.66 1.74 7.93
C GLY A 214 -5.86 0.58 7.33
N THR A 215 -4.73 0.31 7.94
CA THR A 215 -3.82 -0.76 7.58
C THR A 215 -3.37 -1.50 8.85
N HIS A 216 -2.70 -2.63 8.69
CA HIS A 216 -1.95 -3.22 9.79
C HIS A 216 -0.95 -2.22 10.36
N PRO A 217 -0.65 -2.29 11.66
CA PRO A 217 0.27 -1.35 12.32
C PRO A 217 1.71 -1.49 11.79
N LEU A 218 2.53 -0.49 12.07
CA LEU A 218 3.86 -0.34 11.51
C LEU A 218 4.79 -1.55 11.77
N ASP A 219 4.66 -2.19 12.92
CA ASP A 219 5.42 -3.41 13.28
C ASP A 219 5.08 -4.63 12.42
N LYS A 220 3.95 -4.59 11.69
CA LYS A 220 3.50 -5.63 10.74
C LYS A 220 3.56 -5.17 9.28
N ALA A 221 3.98 -3.95 9.03
CA ALA A 221 4.19 -3.41 7.68
C ALA A 221 5.55 -3.88 7.12
N PHE A 222 5.68 -3.90 5.80
CA PHE A 222 6.97 -4.22 5.17
C PHE A 222 7.88 -2.99 5.06
N VAL A 223 7.32 -1.80 4.96
CA VAL A 223 8.07 -0.55 4.75
C VAL A 223 7.51 0.56 5.65
N THR A 224 8.41 1.41 6.13
CA THR A 224 8.09 2.63 6.86
C THR A 224 7.85 3.77 5.89
N GLY A 225 6.70 4.40 5.94
CA GLY A 225 6.46 5.72 5.34
C GLY A 225 6.79 6.81 6.34
N GLY A 226 7.20 7.99 5.84
CA GLY A 226 7.76 9.04 6.68
C GLY A 226 9.24 8.80 7.00
N GLY A 227 9.86 9.70 7.75
CA GLY A 227 11.28 9.63 8.12
C GLY A 227 11.94 10.98 8.22
N VAL A 228 13.27 11.01 8.06
CA VAL A 228 14.05 12.25 8.02
C VAL A 228 13.65 13.06 6.79
N SER A 229 13.26 14.32 7.02
CA SER A 229 12.77 15.21 5.96
C SER A 229 13.78 15.35 4.80
N THR A 230 13.37 14.98 3.60
CA THR A 230 14.19 15.11 2.38
C THR A 230 14.57 16.56 2.08
N LYS A 231 13.81 17.55 2.56
CA LYS A 231 14.10 18.98 2.40
C LYS A 231 15.39 19.40 3.10
N GLU A 232 15.76 18.69 4.16
CA GLU A 232 16.92 18.95 5.00
C GLU A 232 18.15 18.11 4.63
N ILE A 233 18.05 17.32 3.55
CA ILE A 233 19.14 16.49 3.00
C ILE A 233 19.51 17.03 1.63
N ASN A 234 20.79 17.04 1.30
CA ASN A 234 21.27 17.34 -0.03
C ASN A 234 21.08 16.10 -0.93
N PRO A 235 20.24 16.14 -1.96
CA PRO A 235 19.93 14.95 -2.76
C PRO A 235 21.12 14.48 -3.65
N LYS A 236 22.14 15.30 -3.82
CA LYS A 236 23.34 14.95 -4.63
C LYS A 236 24.41 14.24 -3.81
N THR A 237 24.48 14.52 -2.51
CA THR A 237 25.53 14.01 -1.62
C THR A 237 24.98 13.12 -0.51
N MET A 238 23.68 13.20 -0.24
CA MET A 238 23.00 12.62 0.92
C MET A 238 23.44 13.22 2.26
N GLU A 239 24.18 14.33 2.26
CA GLU A 239 24.62 15.05 3.45
C GLU A 239 23.48 15.89 4.05
N SER A 240 23.48 15.99 5.36
CA SER A 240 22.66 16.94 6.12
C SER A 240 22.94 18.38 5.68
N LYS A 241 21.89 19.18 5.53
CA LYS A 241 22.00 20.64 5.37
C LYS A 241 22.10 21.38 6.70
N LEU A 242 21.92 20.67 7.83
CA LEU A 242 21.87 21.24 9.18
C LEU A 242 23.11 20.89 10.00
N THR A 243 23.70 19.73 9.77
CA THR A 243 24.85 19.23 10.53
C THR A 243 25.90 18.71 9.55
N ARG A 244 27.03 19.40 9.50
CA ARG A 244 28.15 19.06 8.61
C ARG A 244 28.72 17.68 8.95
N GLY A 245 29.04 16.88 7.92
CA GLY A 245 29.61 15.55 8.07
C GLY A 245 28.61 14.46 8.46
N LEU A 246 27.31 14.79 8.60
CA LEU A 246 26.25 13.82 8.83
C LEU A 246 25.57 13.47 7.52
N TYR A 247 25.45 12.18 7.23
CA TYR A 247 24.81 11.65 6.01
C TYR A 247 23.66 10.72 6.38
N PHE A 248 22.69 10.62 5.49
CA PHE A 248 21.53 9.74 5.65
C PHE A 248 21.40 8.83 4.43
N CYS A 249 20.95 7.57 4.66
CA CYS A 249 20.61 6.66 3.57
C CYS A 249 19.55 5.64 3.94
N GLY A 250 18.92 5.06 2.94
CA GLY A 250 17.94 4.00 3.09
C GLY A 250 16.62 4.46 3.67
N GLU A 251 15.90 3.53 4.29
CA GLU A 251 14.54 3.71 4.78
C GLU A 251 14.39 4.72 5.95
N LEU A 252 15.51 5.17 6.50
CA LEU A 252 15.51 6.25 7.50
C LEU A 252 14.99 7.58 6.93
N ILE A 253 15.16 7.80 5.62
CA ILE A 253 14.78 9.02 4.92
C ILE A 253 13.28 8.98 4.56
N ASP A 254 12.60 10.15 4.61
CA ASP A 254 11.20 10.28 4.20
C ASP A 254 11.03 10.11 2.67
N TYR A 255 11.26 8.90 2.20
CA TYR A 255 10.84 8.43 0.89
C TYR A 255 10.50 6.93 0.96
N ASN A 256 9.56 6.50 0.15
CA ASN A 256 9.26 5.09 -0.02
C ASN A 256 8.78 4.82 -1.44
N GLY A 257 9.14 3.65 -1.96
CA GLY A 257 8.69 3.12 -3.25
C GLY A 257 7.67 1.99 -3.07
N TYR A 258 7.10 1.55 -4.17
CA TYR A 258 6.24 0.36 -4.20
C TYR A 258 7.01 -0.94 -3.94
N THR A 259 6.29 -2.02 -3.65
CA THR A 259 6.83 -3.39 -3.72
C THR A 259 7.43 -3.66 -5.11
N GLY A 260 8.45 -4.53 -5.16
CA GLY A 260 9.16 -4.87 -6.39
C GLY A 260 10.63 -4.45 -6.40
N GLY A 261 11.22 -4.26 -5.21
CA GLY A 261 12.65 -3.97 -5.04
C GLY A 261 13.01 -2.49 -5.01
N TYR A 262 12.07 -1.57 -5.25
CA TYR A 262 12.36 -0.12 -5.30
C TYR A 262 12.92 0.42 -3.99
N ASN A 263 12.42 0.00 -2.83
CA ASN A 263 12.93 0.43 -1.52
C ASN A 263 14.37 -0.05 -1.30
N ILE A 264 14.67 -1.30 -1.67
CA ILE A 264 16.03 -1.87 -1.59
C ILE A 264 16.98 -1.12 -2.53
N THR A 265 16.56 -0.90 -3.78
CA THR A 265 17.33 -0.12 -4.76
C THR A 265 17.61 1.29 -4.27
N GLY A 266 16.59 1.97 -3.71
CA GLY A 266 16.72 3.29 -3.11
C GLY A 266 17.73 3.31 -1.95
N ALA A 267 17.70 2.28 -1.09
CA ALA A 267 18.66 2.15 -0.01
C ALA A 267 20.12 1.99 -0.52
N PHE A 268 20.33 1.15 -1.54
CA PHE A 268 21.65 0.99 -2.15
C PHE A 268 22.13 2.27 -2.83
N VAL A 269 21.28 2.94 -3.61
CA VAL A 269 21.66 4.18 -4.32
C VAL A 269 22.02 5.29 -3.33
N THR A 270 21.17 5.51 -2.31
CA THR A 270 21.43 6.55 -1.31
C THR A 270 22.63 6.22 -0.44
N GLY A 271 22.84 4.94 -0.09
CA GLY A 271 24.01 4.48 0.65
C GLY A 271 25.31 4.63 -0.14
N HIS A 272 25.29 4.27 -1.42
CA HIS A 272 26.43 4.46 -2.32
C HIS A 272 26.79 5.95 -2.46
N THR A 273 25.79 6.80 -2.70
CA THR A 273 25.98 8.25 -2.83
C THR A 273 26.55 8.85 -1.54
N ALA A 274 25.98 8.50 -0.38
CA ALA A 274 26.48 8.97 0.92
C ALA A 274 27.94 8.53 1.15
N GLY A 275 28.27 7.27 0.86
CA GLY A 275 29.61 6.71 1.03
C GLY A 275 30.64 7.40 0.14
N GLN A 276 30.33 7.61 -1.14
CA GLN A 276 31.24 8.31 -2.07
C GLN A 276 31.55 9.74 -1.61
N HIS A 277 30.53 10.50 -1.21
CA HIS A 277 30.72 11.90 -0.80
C HIS A 277 31.36 12.01 0.59
N ALA A 278 31.03 11.13 1.52
CA ALA A 278 31.70 11.10 2.82
C ALA A 278 33.20 10.81 2.68
N ALA A 279 33.61 9.93 1.77
CA ALA A 279 35.00 9.59 1.53
C ALA A 279 35.73 10.70 0.77
N ALA A 280 35.13 11.32 -0.25
CA ALA A 280 35.79 12.36 -1.08
C ALA A 280 36.19 13.60 -0.27
N GLN A 281 35.38 13.99 0.73
CA GLN A 281 35.66 15.15 1.58
C GLN A 281 36.72 14.90 2.66
N LEU A 282 37.24 13.68 2.82
CA LEU A 282 38.39 13.41 3.70
C LEU A 282 39.73 13.84 3.11
N HIS A 283 39.77 14.21 1.84
CA HIS A 283 40.99 14.59 1.10
C HIS A 283 41.06 16.09 0.80
N GLU A 284 40.09 16.88 1.24
CA GLU A 284 40.08 18.34 1.21
C GLU A 284 40.45 18.91 2.60
#